data_36c42409b935d6591f0693c0542a44db
#
_entry.id   36c42409b935d6591f0693c0542a44db
#
_cell.length_a   1.000
_cell.length_b   1.000
_cell.length_c   1.000
_cell.angle_alpha   90.00
_cell.angle_beta   90.00
_cell.angle_gamma   90.00
#
_symmetry.space_group_name_H-M   'P 1'
#
loop_
_entity.id
_entity.type
_entity.pdbx_description
1 polymer ?
#
loop_
_entity_poly.entity_id
_entity_poly.type
_entity_poly.pdbx_seq_one_letter_code
_entity_poly.pdbx_strand_id
1 'polypeptide(L)'
;SGTSSVSESVTSTADANSISESDSSATAEVSAPATAEADNGAAEEVTLPNPMKPDQLSATIQARLGLDEAIATSAAEQMLTKLMYTQGNPARIAKVLQKLQNGEEVTVAFLGGSITQGTGADNENCYAALTAKWLEEQYPNAKVNYVNAGIGATGSYIGVHRCSTQVLSKNPDLVFIDFSVNDESQNNNINKLTYEGLIRMIWQYETAPGIIC
;
A
#
# COMPACT_ATOMS: atom_id res chain seq x y z
N SER A 1 3.40 70.32 -11.01
CA SER A 1 2.98 70.55 -12.39
C SER A 1 2.72 69.21 -13.07
N GLY A 2 1.45 69.03 -13.44
CA GLY A 2 0.94 68.32 -14.59
C GLY A 2 0.69 66.81 -14.38
N THR A 3 -0.42 66.40 -13.86
CA THR A 3 -1.65 65.86 -14.46
C THR A 3 -1.53 65.18 -15.82
N SER A 4 -1.93 63.91 -15.92
CA SER A 4 -3.02 63.50 -16.77
C SER A 4 -3.34 62.01 -16.61
N SER A 5 -4.57 61.74 -16.19
CA SER A 5 -5.29 60.50 -16.25
C SER A 5 -5.80 60.21 -17.66
N VAL A 6 -5.65 58.99 -18.13
CA VAL A 6 -6.46 58.49 -19.27
C VAL A 6 -7.03 57.12 -18.88
N SER A 7 -8.34 57.11 -18.74
CA SER A 7 -9.18 55.92 -18.62
C SER A 7 -9.55 55.47 -20.02
N GLU A 8 -9.21 54.26 -20.43
CA GLU A 8 -9.81 53.61 -21.58
C GLU A 8 -10.68 52.45 -21.12
N SER A 9 -11.98 52.61 -21.36
CA SER A 9 -13.03 51.61 -21.28
C SER A 9 -13.00 50.73 -22.54
N VAL A 10 -12.78 49.45 -22.42
CA VAL A 10 -12.97 48.49 -23.50
C VAL A 10 -14.27 47.73 -23.24
N THR A 11 -15.28 48.05 -24.01
CA THR A 11 -16.52 47.28 -24.14
C THR A 11 -16.24 46.09 -25.05
N SER A 12 -16.37 44.87 -24.54
CA SER A 12 -16.36 43.64 -25.33
C SER A 12 -17.80 43.15 -25.51
N THR A 13 -18.23 43.19 -26.75
CA THR A 13 -19.51 42.57 -27.23
C THR A 13 -19.35 41.06 -27.26
N ALA A 14 -20.28 40.38 -26.60
CA ALA A 14 -20.36 38.92 -26.65
C ALA A 14 -21.18 38.50 -27.91
N ASP A 15 -20.51 37.77 -28.80
CA ASP A 15 -21.18 37.07 -29.88
C ASP A 15 -21.63 35.69 -29.38
N ALA A 16 -22.94 35.47 -29.34
CA ALA A 16 -23.54 34.18 -29.07
C ALA A 16 -23.42 33.29 -30.30
N ASN A 17 -22.62 32.25 -30.25
CA ASN A 17 -22.57 31.22 -31.27
C ASN A 17 -23.43 30.02 -30.82
N SER A 18 -24.57 29.86 -31.46
CA SER A 18 -25.46 28.73 -31.27
C SER A 18 -24.85 27.45 -31.84
N ILE A 19 -24.53 26.49 -30.97
CA ILE A 19 -24.16 25.14 -31.39
C ILE A 19 -25.43 24.28 -31.32
N SER A 20 -25.84 23.77 -32.49
CA SER A 20 -26.94 22.85 -32.65
C SER A 20 -26.66 21.52 -31.98
N GLU A 21 -27.58 21.08 -31.13
CA GLU A 21 -27.64 19.72 -30.59
C GLU A 21 -27.88 18.72 -31.74
N SER A 22 -26.90 17.87 -32.00
CA SER A 22 -27.15 16.64 -32.75
C SER A 22 -27.17 15.48 -31.74
N ASP A 23 -28.39 15.02 -31.54
CA ASP A 23 -28.78 13.83 -30.80
C ASP A 23 -28.06 12.61 -31.40
N SER A 24 -27.15 11.99 -30.65
CA SER A 24 -26.60 10.67 -30.91
C SER A 24 -26.59 9.90 -29.61
N SER A 25 -27.75 9.28 -29.32
CA SER A 25 -27.89 8.30 -28.25
C SER A 25 -27.13 7.02 -28.63
N ALA A 26 -25.86 6.94 -28.27
CA ALA A 26 -25.13 5.69 -28.18
C ALA A 26 -25.22 5.22 -26.73
N THR A 27 -26.19 4.38 -26.43
CA THR A 27 -26.22 3.58 -25.19
C THR A 27 -25.07 2.60 -25.25
N ALA A 28 -23.93 2.97 -24.66
CA ALA A 28 -22.88 2.01 -24.31
C ALA A 28 -23.42 1.16 -23.16
N GLU A 29 -23.79 -0.07 -23.44
CA GLU A 29 -23.98 -1.09 -22.40
C GLU A 29 -22.65 -1.26 -21.66
N VAL A 30 -22.59 -0.68 -20.46
CA VAL A 30 -21.55 -1.01 -19.50
C VAL A 30 -21.87 -2.42 -19.01
N SER A 31 -21.24 -3.43 -19.63
CA SER A 31 -21.26 -4.77 -19.08
C SER A 31 -20.63 -4.71 -17.69
N ALA A 32 -21.41 -5.08 -16.68
CA ALA A 32 -20.94 -5.24 -15.32
C ALA A 32 -19.70 -6.17 -15.31
N PRO A 33 -18.65 -5.83 -14.58
CA PRO A 33 -17.52 -6.73 -14.44
C PRO A 33 -18.03 -8.05 -13.85
N ALA A 34 -17.63 -9.15 -14.47
CA ALA A 34 -17.92 -10.48 -13.99
C ALA A 34 -17.61 -10.54 -12.49
N THR A 35 -18.59 -10.94 -11.70
CA THR A 35 -18.39 -11.27 -10.29
C THR A 35 -17.32 -12.35 -10.24
N ALA A 36 -16.14 -11.98 -9.73
CA ALA A 36 -15.12 -12.96 -9.42
C ALA A 36 -15.76 -13.94 -8.42
N GLU A 37 -16.05 -15.15 -8.89
CA GLU A 37 -16.48 -16.23 -8.03
C GLU A 37 -15.44 -16.35 -6.91
N ALA A 38 -15.90 -16.26 -5.68
CA ALA A 38 -15.08 -16.54 -4.52
C ALA A 38 -14.63 -18.01 -4.65
N ASP A 39 -13.36 -18.20 -4.96
CA ASP A 39 -12.72 -19.51 -4.94
C ASP A 39 -12.78 -20.06 -3.50
N ASN A 40 -13.84 -20.78 -3.20
CA ASN A 40 -14.06 -21.54 -1.97
C ASN A 40 -13.36 -22.90 -2.01
N GLY A 41 -12.28 -23.01 -2.77
CA GLY A 41 -11.39 -24.17 -2.67
C GLY A 41 -10.94 -24.30 -1.22
N ALA A 42 -11.21 -25.47 -0.62
CA ALA A 42 -10.75 -25.80 0.73
C ALA A 42 -9.26 -25.45 0.83
N ALA A 43 -8.94 -24.38 1.54
CA ALA A 43 -7.56 -23.98 1.76
C ALA A 43 -6.90 -25.13 2.52
N GLU A 44 -5.93 -25.83 1.90
CA GLU A 44 -5.00 -26.67 2.65
C GLU A 44 -4.50 -25.82 3.83
N GLU A 45 -4.47 -26.43 5.01
CA GLU A 45 -4.06 -25.77 6.25
C GLU A 45 -2.62 -25.25 6.09
N VAL A 46 -2.49 -23.98 5.70
CA VAL A 46 -1.19 -23.33 5.57
C VAL A 46 -0.62 -23.19 6.97
N THR A 47 0.39 -23.99 7.29
CA THR A 47 1.12 -23.86 8.56
C THR A 47 1.86 -22.53 8.52
N LEU A 48 1.32 -21.53 9.20
CA LEU A 48 2.01 -20.25 9.37
C LEU A 48 3.36 -20.50 10.07
N PRO A 49 4.43 -19.83 9.65
CA PRO A 49 5.66 -19.86 10.41
C PRO A 49 5.33 -19.44 11.84
N ASN A 50 5.99 -20.11 12.77
CA ASN A 50 5.74 -19.93 14.20
C ASN A 50 5.64 -18.42 14.54
N PRO A 51 4.49 -17.90 14.93
CA PRO A 51 4.34 -16.47 15.17
C PRO A 51 5.35 -16.06 16.23
N MET A 52 5.97 -14.90 16.06
CA MET A 52 6.92 -14.37 17.05
C MET A 52 6.23 -14.40 18.42
N LYS A 53 6.80 -15.15 19.35
CA LYS A 53 6.22 -15.29 20.69
C LYS A 53 6.49 -14.02 21.50
N PRO A 54 5.63 -13.68 22.47
CA PRO A 54 5.78 -12.50 23.32
C PRO A 54 7.17 -12.42 23.98
N ASP A 55 7.73 -13.56 24.38
CA ASP A 55 9.08 -13.69 24.97
C ASP A 55 10.20 -13.30 23.99
N GLN A 56 10.10 -13.71 22.73
CA GLN A 56 11.06 -13.36 21.69
C GLN A 56 11.04 -11.86 21.36
N LEU A 57 9.83 -11.30 21.27
CA LEU A 57 9.65 -9.87 21.04
C LEU A 57 10.14 -9.07 22.25
N SER A 58 9.83 -9.51 23.47
CA SER A 58 10.30 -8.91 24.71
C SER A 58 11.83 -8.87 24.76
N ALA A 59 12.50 -9.99 24.49
CA ALA A 59 13.97 -10.06 24.45
C ALA A 59 14.56 -9.08 23.41
N THR A 60 13.92 -8.95 22.25
CA THR A 60 14.35 -8.00 21.21
C THR A 60 14.20 -6.55 21.67
N ILE A 61 13.09 -6.21 22.34
CA ILE A 61 12.81 -4.88 22.88
C ILE A 61 13.84 -4.53 23.96
N GLN A 62 14.12 -5.46 24.86
CA GLN A 62 15.17 -5.30 25.87
C GLN A 62 16.55 -5.01 25.25
N ALA A 63 16.96 -5.84 24.29
CA ALA A 63 18.26 -5.72 23.65
C ALA A 63 18.43 -4.39 22.88
N ARG A 64 17.36 -3.89 22.26
CA ARG A 64 17.41 -2.66 21.44
C ARG A 64 17.18 -1.37 22.22
N LEU A 65 16.30 -1.40 23.21
CA LEU A 65 15.87 -0.20 23.93
C LEU A 65 16.40 -0.13 25.37
N GLY A 66 17.05 -1.18 25.86
CA GLY A 66 17.56 -1.23 27.22
C GLY A 66 16.49 -1.17 28.32
N LEU A 67 15.26 -1.61 27.99
CA LEU A 67 14.15 -1.58 28.93
C LEU A 67 14.23 -2.72 29.94
N ASP A 68 13.62 -2.50 31.11
CA ASP A 68 13.38 -3.53 32.12
C ASP A 68 12.54 -4.68 31.52
N GLU A 69 12.79 -5.93 31.98
CA GLU A 69 12.10 -7.13 31.48
C GLU A 69 10.58 -7.04 31.58
N ALA A 70 10.06 -6.55 32.70
CA ALA A 70 8.61 -6.43 32.90
C ALA A 70 7.99 -5.40 31.95
N ILE A 71 8.70 -4.29 31.71
CA ILE A 71 8.25 -3.24 30.78
C ILE A 71 8.31 -3.78 29.33
N ALA A 72 9.39 -4.46 28.96
CA ALA A 72 9.57 -5.03 27.63
C ALA A 72 8.53 -6.14 27.35
N THR A 73 8.23 -6.97 28.35
CA THR A 73 7.20 -8.02 28.23
C THR A 73 5.81 -7.41 28.05
N SER A 74 5.45 -6.42 28.87
CA SER A 74 4.17 -5.72 28.74
C SER A 74 4.05 -4.98 27.40
N ALA A 75 5.14 -4.37 26.93
CA ALA A 75 5.17 -3.73 25.63
C ALA A 75 5.00 -4.75 24.49
N ALA A 76 5.67 -5.90 24.56
CA ALA A 76 5.55 -6.97 23.58
C ALA A 76 4.11 -7.51 23.50
N GLU A 77 3.47 -7.79 24.64
CA GLU A 77 2.10 -8.24 24.70
C GLU A 77 1.12 -7.22 24.11
N GLN A 78 1.29 -5.93 24.47
CA GLN A 78 0.46 -4.86 23.93
C GLN A 78 0.66 -4.68 22.42
N MET A 79 1.89 -4.75 21.93
CA MET A 79 2.19 -4.68 20.50
C MET A 79 1.50 -5.83 19.76
N LEU A 80 1.70 -7.06 20.19
CA LEU A 80 1.08 -8.23 19.55
C LEU A 80 -0.45 -8.19 19.57
N THR A 81 -1.03 -7.65 20.64
CA THR A 81 -2.50 -7.50 20.75
C THR A 81 -3.05 -6.40 19.85
N LYS A 82 -2.28 -5.31 19.65
CA LYS A 82 -2.73 -4.12 18.89
C LYS A 82 -2.30 -4.12 17.42
N LEU A 83 -1.35 -4.98 17.04
CA LEU A 83 -0.81 -5.04 15.68
C LEU A 83 -1.87 -5.38 14.63
N MET A 84 -2.90 -6.11 15.01
CA MET A 84 -3.92 -6.55 14.07
C MET A 84 -5.23 -5.82 14.33
N TYR A 85 -5.45 -4.73 13.61
CA TYR A 85 -6.72 -4.00 13.68
C TYR A 85 -7.86 -4.81 13.07
N THR A 86 -7.60 -5.45 11.92
CA THR A 86 -8.49 -6.41 11.28
C THR A 86 -7.69 -7.42 10.46
N GLN A 87 -8.08 -8.68 10.52
CA GLN A 87 -7.43 -9.73 9.75
C GLN A 87 -7.84 -9.73 8.28
N GLY A 88 -8.99 -9.14 7.94
CA GLY A 88 -9.53 -9.16 6.58
C GLY A 88 -9.67 -10.59 6.04
N ASN A 89 -9.47 -10.75 4.72
CA ASN A 89 -9.44 -12.06 4.07
C ASN A 89 -7.97 -12.48 3.82
N PRO A 90 -7.43 -13.46 4.56
CA PRO A 90 -6.04 -13.87 4.45
C PRO A 90 -5.74 -14.80 3.26
N ALA A 91 -6.73 -15.19 2.45
CA ALA A 91 -6.55 -16.23 1.41
C ALA A 91 -5.42 -15.92 0.43
N ARG A 92 -5.25 -14.67 0.01
CA ARG A 92 -4.17 -14.28 -0.89
C ARG A 92 -2.80 -14.31 -0.21
N ILE A 93 -2.74 -13.91 1.06
CA ILE A 93 -1.51 -14.00 1.87
C ILE A 93 -1.13 -15.46 2.08
N ALA A 94 -2.12 -16.34 2.33
CA ALA A 94 -1.89 -17.78 2.45
C ALA A 94 -1.27 -18.38 1.17
N LYS A 95 -1.74 -17.96 -0.02
CA LYS A 95 -1.11 -18.36 -1.30
C LYS A 95 0.35 -17.91 -1.41
N VAL A 96 0.67 -16.70 -0.96
CA VAL A 96 2.07 -16.21 -0.93
C VAL A 96 2.92 -17.07 -0.01
N LEU A 97 2.43 -17.36 1.20
CA LEU A 97 3.14 -18.20 2.16
C LEU A 97 3.34 -19.62 1.63
N GLN A 98 2.35 -20.18 0.93
CA GLN A 98 2.47 -21.49 0.28
C GLN A 98 3.56 -21.48 -0.81
N LYS A 99 3.63 -20.43 -1.65
CA LYS A 99 4.72 -20.27 -2.63
C LYS A 99 6.09 -20.26 -1.95
N LEU A 100 6.23 -19.50 -0.87
CA LEU A 100 7.46 -19.45 -0.09
C LEU A 100 7.83 -20.82 0.51
N GLN A 101 6.85 -21.55 1.08
CA GLN A 101 7.05 -22.89 1.62
C GLN A 101 7.49 -23.90 0.54
N ASN A 102 6.97 -23.76 -0.69
CA ASN A 102 7.34 -24.57 -1.83
C ASN A 102 8.72 -24.22 -2.42
N GLY A 103 9.39 -23.19 -1.92
CA GLY A 103 10.66 -22.73 -2.47
C GLY A 103 10.54 -21.97 -3.78
N GLU A 104 9.36 -21.39 -4.06
CA GLU A 104 9.11 -20.64 -5.29
C GLU A 104 9.64 -19.20 -5.19
N GLU A 105 9.72 -18.55 -6.34
CA GLU A 105 10.04 -17.11 -6.41
C GLU A 105 8.83 -16.27 -6.04
N VAL A 106 9.02 -15.31 -5.13
CA VAL A 106 7.99 -14.40 -4.62
C VAL A 106 8.48 -12.97 -4.70
N THR A 107 7.68 -12.08 -5.28
CA THR A 107 7.96 -10.64 -5.31
C THR A 107 7.17 -9.93 -4.22
N VAL A 108 7.89 -9.26 -3.31
CA VAL A 108 7.32 -8.49 -2.21
C VAL A 108 7.60 -7.01 -2.45
N ALA A 109 6.55 -6.23 -2.63
CA ALA A 109 6.65 -4.80 -2.92
C ALA A 109 6.13 -3.95 -1.75
N PHE A 110 6.79 -2.82 -1.51
CA PHE A 110 6.45 -1.87 -0.47
C PHE A 110 6.17 -0.51 -1.10
N LEU A 111 4.95 -0.02 -0.95
CA LEU A 111 4.49 1.27 -1.44
C LEU A 111 4.22 2.19 -0.26
N GLY A 112 4.93 3.29 -0.16
CA GLY A 112 4.77 4.16 1.01
C GLY A 112 5.52 5.49 0.94
N GLY A 113 5.57 6.17 2.07
CA GLY A 113 6.24 7.45 2.26
C GLY A 113 7.71 7.31 2.66
N SER A 114 8.19 8.25 3.47
CA SER A 114 9.58 8.31 3.95
C SER A 114 9.97 7.14 4.83
N ILE A 115 9.05 6.61 5.64
CA ILE A 115 9.31 5.45 6.50
C ILE A 115 9.59 4.22 5.65
N THR A 116 8.76 3.97 4.63
CA THR A 116 8.96 2.89 3.67
C THR A 116 10.26 3.08 2.87
N GLN A 117 10.59 4.32 2.50
CA GLN A 117 11.85 4.64 1.82
C GLN A 117 13.08 4.29 2.65
N GLY A 118 12.98 4.39 3.98
CA GLY A 118 14.10 4.14 4.90
C GLY A 118 14.66 5.39 5.56
N THR A 119 13.95 6.50 5.55
CA THR A 119 14.39 7.74 6.21
C THR A 119 14.60 7.52 7.71
N GLY A 120 15.80 7.80 8.19
CA GLY A 120 16.20 7.62 9.58
C GLY A 120 16.71 6.20 9.95
N ALA A 121 16.61 5.24 9.03
CA ALA A 121 17.01 3.86 9.26
C ALA A 121 17.90 3.27 8.15
N ASP A 122 18.27 4.03 7.14
CA ASP A 122 18.89 3.61 5.88
C ASP A 122 18.10 2.56 5.04
N ASN A 123 18.63 2.23 3.85
CA ASN A 123 17.96 1.34 2.91
C ASN A 123 18.01 -0.13 3.30
N GLU A 124 18.91 -0.53 4.21
CA GLU A 124 19.12 -1.92 4.62
C GLU A 124 18.41 -2.24 5.95
N ASN A 125 18.16 -1.22 6.76
CA ASN A 125 17.59 -1.34 8.10
C ASN A 125 16.18 -0.79 8.23
N CYS A 126 15.56 -0.30 7.15
CA CYS A 126 14.15 0.07 7.17
C CYS A 126 13.25 -1.17 7.28
N TYR A 127 12.03 -0.98 7.77
CA TYR A 127 11.11 -2.10 7.99
C TYR A 127 10.89 -2.93 6.72
N ALA A 128 10.84 -2.29 5.57
CA ALA A 128 10.63 -2.96 4.29
C ALA A 128 11.78 -3.94 3.96
N ALA A 129 13.03 -3.50 4.10
CA ALA A 129 14.21 -4.34 3.89
C ALA A 129 14.29 -5.46 4.94
N LEU A 130 14.03 -5.14 6.21
CA LEU A 130 14.04 -6.12 7.29
C LEU A 130 12.93 -7.18 7.12
N THR A 131 11.76 -6.80 6.61
CA THR A 131 10.69 -7.76 6.31
C THR A 131 11.08 -8.70 5.17
N ALA A 132 11.66 -8.19 4.10
CA ALA A 132 12.13 -9.03 2.99
C ALA A 132 13.22 -10.00 3.46
N LYS A 133 14.20 -9.50 4.19
CA LYS A 133 15.26 -10.32 4.78
C LYS A 133 14.73 -11.39 5.74
N TRP A 134 13.75 -11.03 6.57
CA TRP A 134 13.10 -12.00 7.45
C TRP A 134 12.42 -13.11 6.66
N LEU A 135 11.73 -12.80 5.56
CA LEU A 135 11.12 -13.81 4.68
C LEU A 135 12.18 -14.73 4.07
N GLU A 136 13.31 -14.22 3.62
CA GLU A 136 14.44 -15.03 3.12
C GLU A 136 15.00 -15.96 4.20
N GLU A 137 15.13 -15.48 5.45
CA GLU A 137 15.60 -16.27 6.58
C GLU A 137 14.60 -17.37 6.98
N GLN A 138 13.28 -17.08 6.92
CA GLN A 138 12.25 -18.07 7.26
C GLN A 138 12.05 -19.11 6.16
N TYR A 139 12.30 -18.74 4.89
CA TYR A 139 12.08 -19.58 3.73
C TYR A 139 13.35 -19.68 2.87
N PRO A 140 14.42 -20.33 3.36
CA PRO A 140 15.74 -20.31 2.73
C PRO A 140 15.78 -20.99 1.35
N ASN A 141 14.76 -21.77 0.99
CA ASN A 141 14.64 -22.41 -0.32
C ASN A 141 13.89 -21.54 -1.34
N ALA A 142 13.22 -20.48 -0.89
CA ALA A 142 12.50 -19.55 -1.74
C ALA A 142 13.41 -18.39 -2.17
N LYS A 143 13.09 -17.79 -3.31
CA LYS A 143 13.73 -16.54 -3.74
C LYS A 143 12.78 -15.38 -3.50
N VAL A 144 13.18 -14.42 -2.66
CA VAL A 144 12.39 -13.21 -2.40
C VAL A 144 12.95 -12.05 -3.24
N ASN A 145 12.12 -11.51 -4.14
CA ASN A 145 12.43 -10.28 -4.86
C ASN A 145 11.89 -9.09 -4.07
N TYR A 146 12.77 -8.26 -3.57
CA TYR A 146 12.44 -7.07 -2.81
C TYR A 146 12.27 -5.85 -3.71
N VAL A 147 11.13 -5.16 -3.59
CA VAL A 147 10.83 -3.92 -4.32
C VAL A 147 10.43 -2.84 -3.32
N ASN A 148 11.26 -1.82 -3.16
CA ASN A 148 10.94 -0.66 -2.34
C ASN A 148 10.51 0.51 -3.22
N ALA A 149 9.23 0.87 -3.17
CA ALA A 149 8.63 2.02 -3.83
C ALA A 149 8.26 3.12 -2.81
N GLY A 150 9.02 3.25 -1.73
CA GLY A 150 8.92 4.36 -0.78
C GLY A 150 9.49 5.65 -1.37
N ILE A 151 8.76 6.76 -1.24
CA ILE A 151 9.22 8.10 -1.63
C ILE A 151 8.87 9.09 -0.51
N GLY A 152 9.89 9.76 0.02
CA GLY A 152 9.74 10.73 1.09
C GLY A 152 8.74 11.84 0.79
N ALA A 153 8.04 12.32 1.80
CA ALA A 153 7.05 13.39 1.74
C ALA A 153 5.87 13.13 0.76
N THR A 154 5.58 11.86 0.43
CA THR A 154 4.41 11.50 -0.41
C THR A 154 3.35 10.76 0.40
N GLY A 155 2.08 11.14 0.20
CA GLY A 155 0.91 10.45 0.72
C GLY A 155 0.29 9.48 -0.28
N SER A 156 -0.81 8.84 0.11
CA SER A 156 -1.53 7.84 -0.71
C SER A 156 -2.03 8.43 -2.04
N TYR A 157 -2.35 9.72 -2.09
CA TYR A 157 -2.79 10.41 -3.29
C TYR A 157 -1.70 10.46 -4.40
N ILE A 158 -0.42 10.53 -4.03
CA ILE A 158 0.70 10.34 -4.97
C ILE A 158 0.92 8.85 -5.22
N GLY A 159 0.77 8.02 -4.18
CA GLY A 159 0.88 6.56 -4.27
C GLY A 159 0.03 5.95 -5.38
N VAL A 160 -1.22 6.38 -5.49
CA VAL A 160 -2.17 5.91 -6.51
C VAL A 160 -1.63 6.11 -7.94
N HIS A 161 -1.02 7.27 -8.22
CA HIS A 161 -0.51 7.58 -9.56
C HIS A 161 0.74 6.80 -9.95
N ARG A 162 1.54 6.35 -8.98
CA ARG A 162 2.80 5.64 -9.22
C ARG A 162 2.73 4.12 -9.00
N CYS A 163 1.63 3.63 -8.43
CA CYS A 163 1.46 2.22 -8.10
C CYS A 163 1.65 1.31 -9.32
N SER A 164 1.02 1.64 -10.46
CA SER A 164 1.12 0.85 -11.68
C SER A 164 2.56 0.69 -12.17
N THR A 165 3.31 1.79 -12.23
CA THR A 165 4.67 1.80 -12.80
C THR A 165 5.75 1.32 -11.85
N GLN A 166 5.60 1.56 -10.54
CA GLN A 166 6.64 1.26 -9.57
C GLN A 166 6.42 -0.06 -8.82
N VAL A 167 5.19 -0.51 -8.74
CA VAL A 167 4.79 -1.71 -7.99
C VAL A 167 4.25 -2.79 -8.93
N LEU A 168 3.13 -2.54 -9.60
CA LEU A 168 2.43 -3.57 -10.37
C LEU A 168 3.25 -4.07 -11.57
N SER A 169 4.02 -3.20 -12.23
CA SER A 169 4.95 -3.60 -13.30
C SER A 169 6.04 -4.60 -12.87
N LYS A 170 6.18 -4.86 -11.58
CA LYS A 170 7.10 -5.85 -11.01
C LYS A 170 6.43 -7.20 -10.74
N ASN A 171 5.15 -7.35 -11.11
CA ASN A 171 4.36 -8.56 -10.89
C ASN A 171 4.41 -9.04 -9.42
N PRO A 172 4.02 -8.19 -8.46
CA PRO A 172 4.13 -8.54 -7.05
C PRO A 172 3.16 -9.67 -6.67
N ASP A 173 3.60 -10.51 -5.73
CA ASP A 173 2.76 -11.49 -5.02
C ASP A 173 2.21 -10.91 -3.72
N LEU A 174 2.96 -10.01 -3.09
CA LEU A 174 2.59 -9.35 -1.85
C LEU A 174 2.92 -7.86 -1.92
N VAL A 175 1.97 -7.02 -1.51
CA VAL A 175 2.14 -5.56 -1.47
C VAL A 175 1.85 -5.03 -0.07
N PHE A 176 2.81 -4.33 0.50
CA PHE A 176 2.63 -3.52 1.70
C PHE A 176 2.33 -2.08 1.31
N ILE A 177 1.35 -1.46 1.97
CA ILE A 177 0.95 -0.06 1.76
C ILE A 177 1.05 0.68 3.09
N ASP A 178 1.92 1.69 3.16
CA ASP A 178 2.06 2.53 4.35
C ASP A 178 2.23 4.02 3.99
N PHE A 179 1.18 4.78 4.24
CA PHE A 179 1.16 6.24 4.10
C PHE A 179 0.62 6.91 5.37
N SER A 180 0.49 6.18 6.48
CA SER A 180 -0.18 6.63 7.70
C SER A 180 0.31 8.00 8.18
N VAL A 181 1.62 8.21 8.21
CA VAL A 181 2.23 9.47 8.68
C VAL A 181 1.95 10.64 7.73
N ASN A 182 2.04 10.41 6.43
CA ASN A 182 1.88 11.48 5.44
C ASN A 182 0.40 11.83 5.19
N ASP A 183 -0.49 10.89 5.40
CA ASP A 183 -1.92 11.06 5.20
C ASP A 183 -2.61 11.70 6.41
N GLU A 184 -1.99 11.72 7.58
CA GLU A 184 -2.54 12.31 8.81
C GLU A 184 -2.96 13.78 8.61
N SER A 185 -2.18 14.53 7.85
CA SER A 185 -2.44 15.95 7.56
C SER A 185 -3.43 16.20 6.43
N GLN A 186 -3.90 15.17 5.75
CA GLN A 186 -4.77 15.27 4.58
C GLN A 186 -6.26 15.17 4.98
N ASN A 187 -7.13 15.59 4.05
CA ASN A 187 -8.56 15.40 4.23
C ASN A 187 -8.91 13.91 4.28
N ASN A 188 -9.51 13.45 5.38
CA ASN A 188 -9.87 12.05 5.60
C ASN A 188 -10.68 11.41 4.46
N ASN A 189 -11.50 12.18 3.74
CA ASN A 189 -12.25 11.67 2.60
C ASN A 189 -11.35 11.36 1.40
N ILE A 190 -10.35 12.21 1.14
CA ILE A 190 -9.37 11.99 0.06
C ILE A 190 -8.56 10.74 0.38
N ASN A 191 -8.08 10.58 1.61
CA ASN A 191 -7.30 9.42 2.02
C ASN A 191 -8.09 8.11 1.86
N LYS A 192 -9.36 8.07 2.26
CA LYS A 192 -10.22 6.90 2.05
C LYS A 192 -10.35 6.54 0.58
N LEU A 193 -10.62 7.52 -0.28
CA LEU A 193 -10.77 7.31 -1.72
C LEU A 193 -9.45 6.84 -2.37
N THR A 194 -8.33 7.40 -1.96
CA THR A 194 -7.02 7.03 -2.51
C THR A 194 -6.58 5.64 -2.05
N TYR A 195 -6.78 5.29 -0.78
CA TYR A 195 -6.53 3.93 -0.29
C TYR A 195 -7.45 2.90 -0.95
N GLU A 196 -8.74 3.20 -1.08
CA GLU A 196 -9.67 2.34 -1.80
C GLU A 196 -9.24 2.16 -3.27
N GLY A 197 -8.82 3.24 -3.91
CA GLY A 197 -8.29 3.20 -5.28
C GLY A 197 -7.04 2.32 -5.40
N LEU A 198 -6.09 2.43 -4.46
CA LEU A 198 -4.90 1.58 -4.40
C LEU A 198 -5.27 0.11 -4.22
N ILE A 199 -6.12 -0.20 -3.25
CA ILE A 199 -6.55 -1.58 -2.97
C ILE A 199 -7.25 -2.18 -4.19
N ARG A 200 -8.17 -1.45 -4.83
CA ARG A 200 -8.86 -1.91 -6.04
C ARG A 200 -7.89 -2.16 -7.19
N MET A 201 -6.96 -1.24 -7.44
CA MET A 201 -5.95 -1.35 -8.50
C MET A 201 -5.08 -2.61 -8.30
N ILE A 202 -4.63 -2.84 -7.07
CA ILE A 202 -3.80 -4.00 -6.73
C ILE A 202 -4.62 -5.29 -6.80
N TRP A 203 -5.83 -5.30 -6.29
CA TRP A 203 -6.69 -6.49 -6.29
C TRP A 203 -7.09 -6.96 -7.69
N GLN A 204 -7.22 -6.03 -8.63
CA GLN A 204 -7.58 -6.32 -10.01
C GLN A 204 -6.39 -6.67 -10.89
N TYR A 205 -5.17 -6.60 -10.31
CA TYR A 205 -3.98 -6.95 -11.07
C TYR A 205 -3.89 -8.45 -11.29
N GLU A 206 -3.32 -8.86 -12.44
CA GLU A 206 -3.31 -10.25 -12.91
C GLU A 206 -2.67 -11.26 -11.94
N THR A 207 -1.66 -10.85 -11.16
CA THR A 207 -1.05 -11.72 -10.13
C THR A 207 -1.94 -11.87 -8.89
N ALA A 208 -3.02 -11.09 -8.77
CA ALA A 208 -3.92 -11.07 -7.62
C ALA A 208 -3.18 -11.01 -6.27
N PRO A 209 -2.29 -10.02 -6.04
CA PRO A 209 -1.38 -10.02 -4.90
C PRO A 209 -2.12 -9.95 -3.55
N GLY A 210 -1.48 -10.47 -2.51
CA GLY A 210 -1.85 -10.19 -1.12
C GLY A 210 -1.59 -8.73 -0.78
N ILE A 211 -2.38 -8.13 0.13
CA ILE A 211 -2.22 -6.74 0.54
C ILE A 211 -2.15 -6.67 2.06
N ILE A 212 -1.19 -5.90 2.57
CA ILE A 212 -1.05 -5.52 3.97
C ILE A 212 -1.01 -3.99 4.06
N CYS A 213 -1.88 -3.39 4.89
CA CYS A 213 -1.98 -1.95 5.15
C CYS A 213 -1.68 -1.62 6.59
#